data_e5cd607d9252243e2e22e8037afbcefb
#
_entry.id   e5cd607d9252243e2e22e8037afbcefb
#
_cell.length_a   1.000
_cell.length_b   1.000
_cell.length_c   1.000
_cell.angle_alpha   90.00
_cell.angle_beta   90.00
_cell.angle_gamma   90.00
#
_symmetry.space_group_name_H-M   'P 1'
#
loop_
_entity.id
_entity.type
_entity.pdbx_description
1 polymer ?
#
loop_
_entity_poly.entity_id
_entity_poly.type
_entity_poly.pdbx_seq_one_letter_code
_entity_poly.pdbx_strand_id
1 'polypeptide(L)'
;MTWRVGVDSGGTFTDVCLFDETSGRIEVWKVASTPDDPSRAIAQGVEEGMRRVGGVPGDVVYFGHGTTVATNALIQHRGVPTGLVTTAGFRDLLEIGRQKRPDLYDLQVDKPPVLVARDLRLEVPERVRHDGTVETRLDEIAVREAARALKRAGVASVAVCFLYAFVRPEHERAARRILAEEFPEAFLSVSHEVAPEFREFERLSTAVVNAYLGPVMQGYIRRLADRLAALGMTARPHLTQSNGGVMGLEAAANLPVRMVLSGPSTGVVGAQAIGRMAGFPDLITFDMGGTSTDVALLRSGEPRLASESIVHGYPIKAPTLDIHTVGAGGGSIAHVDSGGLLKVGPRSAGADPGPVCYDRGNDAPTVTDANVVLGTLHPTHLLGGRMPIRRDRAIAAIERLARRLGMETMETAQGILSVVTANMAKAIRVISVQRGHDPRDYTLMAFGGAGPLHAARLARELEIRRVLVPRNPGILCAIGLLFDPICAPISLPRG
;
A
#
# COMPACT_ATOMS: atom_id res chain seq x y z
N MET A 1 4.10 -4.86 -33.25
CA MET A 1 3.09 -5.10 -32.19
C MET A 1 3.24 -4.02 -31.15
N THR A 2 2.17 -3.47 -30.64
CA THR A 2 2.20 -2.42 -29.63
C THR A 2 1.71 -2.99 -28.30
N TRP A 3 2.59 -3.01 -27.31
CA TRP A 3 2.30 -3.62 -26.01
C TRP A 3 2.06 -2.56 -24.94
N ARG A 4 1.01 -2.74 -24.14
CA ARG A 4 0.86 -2.08 -22.85
C ARG A 4 1.29 -3.05 -21.76
N VAL A 5 2.07 -2.56 -20.80
CA VAL A 5 2.61 -3.39 -19.73
C VAL A 5 2.19 -2.83 -18.38
N GLY A 6 1.56 -3.66 -17.57
CA GLY A 6 1.24 -3.38 -16.17
C GLY A 6 2.09 -4.26 -15.27
N VAL A 7 2.80 -3.68 -14.30
CA VAL A 7 3.64 -4.41 -13.36
C VAL A 7 3.26 -4.08 -11.93
N ASP A 8 2.78 -5.06 -11.19
CA ASP A 8 2.53 -4.94 -9.75
C ASP A 8 3.63 -5.65 -8.95
N SER A 9 4.35 -4.90 -8.13
CA SER A 9 5.45 -5.43 -7.31
C SER A 9 4.98 -5.63 -5.86
N GLY A 10 4.58 -6.87 -5.56
CA GLY A 10 4.27 -7.31 -4.20
C GLY A 10 5.49 -7.79 -3.42
N GLY A 11 5.30 -8.14 -2.14
CA GLY A 11 6.39 -8.60 -1.25
C GLY A 11 6.97 -9.98 -1.62
N THR A 12 6.20 -10.84 -2.33
CA THR A 12 6.61 -12.21 -2.66
C THR A 12 6.87 -12.38 -4.15
N PHE A 13 5.98 -11.86 -4.97
CA PHE A 13 6.02 -11.96 -6.43
C PHE A 13 5.84 -10.59 -7.06
N THR A 14 6.45 -10.44 -8.22
CA THR A 14 6.22 -9.33 -9.15
C THR A 14 5.40 -9.87 -10.31
N ASP A 15 4.22 -9.31 -10.48
CA ASP A 15 3.23 -9.70 -11.48
C ASP A 15 3.34 -8.78 -12.69
N VAL A 16 3.45 -9.38 -13.89
CA VAL A 16 3.54 -8.66 -15.16
C VAL A 16 2.35 -9.04 -16.02
N CYS A 17 1.61 -8.05 -16.47
CA CYS A 17 0.53 -8.19 -17.43
C CYS A 17 0.91 -7.49 -18.73
N LEU A 18 0.90 -8.21 -19.84
CA LEU A 18 1.19 -7.74 -21.19
C LEU A 18 -0.11 -7.71 -21.97
N PHE A 19 -0.48 -6.58 -22.54
CA PHE A 19 -1.66 -6.41 -23.36
C PHE A 19 -1.26 -5.93 -24.77
N ASP A 20 -1.58 -6.73 -25.77
CA ASP A 20 -1.40 -6.34 -27.18
C ASP A 20 -2.62 -5.54 -27.65
N GLU A 21 -2.42 -4.25 -27.91
CA GLU A 21 -3.50 -3.36 -28.38
C GLU A 21 -4.07 -3.76 -29.75
N THR A 22 -3.29 -4.49 -30.56
CA THR A 22 -3.69 -4.88 -31.90
C THR A 22 -4.62 -6.09 -31.90
N SER A 23 -4.28 -7.11 -31.12
CA SER A 23 -5.03 -8.37 -31.08
C SER A 23 -5.99 -8.51 -29.89
N GLY A 24 -5.87 -7.64 -28.88
CA GLY A 24 -6.58 -7.78 -27.60
C GLY A 24 -6.07 -8.92 -26.72
N ARG A 25 -4.92 -9.50 -27.06
CA ARG A 25 -4.32 -10.61 -26.33
C ARG A 25 -3.75 -10.13 -25.01
N ILE A 26 -4.05 -10.87 -23.93
CA ILE A 26 -3.47 -10.68 -22.61
C ILE A 26 -2.55 -11.85 -22.31
N GLU A 27 -1.30 -11.55 -21.97
CA GLU A 27 -0.34 -12.50 -21.45
C GLU A 27 0.09 -12.12 -20.06
N VAL A 28 0.34 -13.13 -19.23
CA VAL A 28 0.69 -12.94 -17.83
C VAL A 28 2.00 -13.62 -17.52
N TRP A 29 2.83 -12.93 -16.77
CA TRP A 29 4.10 -13.46 -16.32
C TRP A 29 4.32 -13.12 -14.84
N LYS A 30 5.00 -13.98 -14.12
CA LYS A 30 5.24 -13.82 -12.68
C LYS A 30 6.67 -14.23 -12.37
N VAL A 31 7.40 -13.34 -11.70
CA VAL A 31 8.75 -13.57 -11.19
C VAL A 31 8.79 -13.41 -9.68
N ALA A 32 9.81 -13.98 -9.03
CA ALA A 32 10.04 -13.73 -7.61
C ALA A 32 10.44 -12.27 -7.39
N SER A 33 9.87 -11.62 -6.38
CA SER A 33 10.27 -10.26 -6.00
C SER A 33 11.67 -10.23 -5.43
N THR A 34 12.34 -9.09 -5.57
CA THR A 34 13.64 -8.77 -4.98
C THR A 34 13.46 -7.67 -3.94
N PRO A 35 13.18 -8.01 -2.65
CA PRO A 35 12.77 -7.02 -1.63
C PRO A 35 13.81 -5.94 -1.34
N ASP A 36 15.08 -6.22 -1.56
CA ASP A 36 16.21 -5.28 -1.42
C ASP A 36 16.24 -4.23 -2.55
N ASP A 37 15.85 -4.62 -3.76
CA ASP A 37 15.72 -3.72 -4.92
C ASP A 37 14.63 -4.23 -5.88
N PRO A 38 13.36 -3.85 -5.71
CA PRO A 38 12.26 -4.32 -6.55
C PRO A 38 12.43 -4.01 -8.04
N SER A 39 13.20 -2.99 -8.40
CA SER A 39 13.47 -2.64 -9.80
C SER A 39 14.15 -3.77 -10.59
N ARG A 40 14.87 -4.69 -9.92
CA ARG A 40 15.48 -5.87 -10.56
C ARG A 40 14.43 -6.85 -11.05
N ALA A 41 13.52 -7.25 -10.15
CA ALA A 41 12.44 -8.18 -10.50
C ALA A 41 11.50 -7.58 -11.58
N ILE A 42 11.26 -6.27 -11.54
CA ILE A 42 10.47 -5.57 -12.55
C ILE A 42 11.13 -5.66 -13.91
N ALA A 43 12.42 -5.29 -14.01
CA ALA A 43 13.17 -5.35 -15.27
C ALA A 43 13.24 -6.79 -15.82
N GLN A 44 13.55 -7.76 -14.96
CA GLN A 44 13.55 -9.18 -15.31
C GLN A 44 12.18 -9.65 -15.82
N GLY A 45 11.11 -9.31 -15.10
CA GLY A 45 9.75 -9.71 -15.45
C GLY A 45 9.30 -9.14 -16.81
N VAL A 46 9.66 -7.89 -17.09
CA VAL A 46 9.39 -7.24 -18.39
C VAL A 46 10.18 -7.93 -19.50
N GLU A 47 11.48 -8.13 -19.32
CA GLU A 47 12.33 -8.78 -20.33
C GLU A 47 11.86 -10.19 -20.64
N GLU A 48 11.65 -11.03 -19.62
CA GLU A 48 11.18 -12.40 -19.78
C GLU A 48 9.78 -12.47 -20.40
N GLY A 49 8.86 -11.60 -19.94
CA GLY A 49 7.51 -11.49 -20.46
C GLY A 49 7.49 -11.11 -21.94
N MET A 50 8.23 -10.07 -22.34
CA MET A 50 8.34 -9.63 -23.72
C MET A 50 8.96 -10.70 -24.63
N ARG A 51 10.02 -11.37 -24.17
CA ARG A 51 10.64 -12.51 -24.90
C ARG A 51 9.64 -13.63 -25.13
N ARG A 52 8.80 -13.94 -24.15
CA ARG A 52 7.79 -15.00 -24.24
C ARG A 52 6.74 -14.72 -25.31
N VAL A 53 6.39 -13.47 -25.53
CA VAL A 53 5.41 -13.07 -26.58
C VAL A 53 6.07 -12.79 -27.94
N GLY A 54 7.38 -13.00 -28.06
CA GLY A 54 8.13 -12.72 -29.28
C GLY A 54 8.37 -11.25 -29.57
N GLY A 55 8.22 -10.37 -28.55
CA GLY A 55 8.46 -8.94 -28.61
C GLY A 55 9.78 -8.54 -27.93
N VAL A 56 10.09 -7.26 -28.00
CA VAL A 56 11.23 -6.64 -27.32
C VAL A 56 10.73 -5.47 -26.44
N PRO A 57 11.46 -5.06 -25.38
CA PRO A 57 11.04 -3.96 -24.51
C PRO A 57 10.79 -2.63 -25.25
N GLY A 58 11.43 -2.41 -26.40
CA GLY A 58 11.17 -1.25 -27.27
C GLY A 58 9.77 -1.22 -27.91
N ASP A 59 9.06 -2.34 -27.95
CA ASP A 59 7.68 -2.43 -28.46
C ASP A 59 6.63 -1.94 -27.44
N VAL A 60 7.07 -1.65 -26.20
CA VAL A 60 6.18 -1.17 -25.14
C VAL A 60 5.85 0.29 -25.36
N VAL A 61 4.56 0.60 -25.51
CA VAL A 61 4.04 1.96 -25.70
C VAL A 61 3.49 2.59 -24.43
N TYR A 62 3.12 1.76 -23.44
CA TYR A 62 2.66 2.18 -22.13
C TYR A 62 3.23 1.26 -21.05
N PHE A 63 3.72 1.85 -19.97
CA PHE A 63 4.19 1.12 -18.81
C PHE A 63 3.59 1.71 -17.53
N GLY A 64 2.73 0.92 -16.87
CA GLY A 64 2.13 1.23 -15.56
C GLY A 64 2.75 0.38 -14.47
N HIS A 65 3.03 0.99 -13.32
CA HIS A 65 3.66 0.28 -12.20
C HIS A 65 3.00 0.58 -10.87
N GLY A 66 2.57 -0.49 -10.18
CA GLY A 66 2.13 -0.51 -8.79
C GLY A 66 3.28 -0.90 -7.86
N THR A 67 3.46 -0.17 -6.76
CA THR A 67 4.57 -0.43 -5.83
C THR A 67 4.15 -0.36 -4.37
N THR A 68 4.72 -1.22 -3.55
CA THR A 68 4.58 -1.20 -2.09
C THR A 68 5.79 -0.55 -1.38
N VAL A 69 6.77 -0.01 -2.13
CA VAL A 69 8.03 0.51 -1.56
C VAL A 69 7.78 1.62 -0.55
N ALA A 70 6.94 2.62 -0.89
CA ALA A 70 6.62 3.72 0.02
C ALA A 70 5.94 3.24 1.30
N THR A 71 4.95 2.36 1.17
CA THR A 71 4.21 1.77 2.29
C THR A 71 5.14 0.96 3.19
N ASN A 72 5.97 0.10 2.60
CA ASN A 72 6.90 -0.74 3.36
C ASN A 72 7.98 0.09 4.06
N ALA A 73 8.51 1.14 3.41
CA ALA A 73 9.49 2.04 4.01
C ALA A 73 8.90 2.77 5.24
N LEU A 74 7.62 3.18 5.18
CA LEU A 74 6.94 3.82 6.30
C LEU A 74 6.70 2.83 7.46
N ILE A 75 6.13 1.65 7.18
CA ILE A 75 5.78 0.64 8.19
C ILE A 75 7.02 0.06 8.87
N GLN A 76 8.11 -0.13 8.12
CA GLN A 76 9.36 -0.71 8.62
C GLN A 76 10.34 0.34 9.17
N HIS A 77 9.94 1.61 9.25
CA HIS A 77 10.78 2.73 9.67
C HIS A 77 12.11 2.82 8.90
N ARG A 78 12.08 2.59 7.57
CA ARG A 78 13.24 2.63 6.67
C ARG A 78 13.29 3.89 5.80
N GLY A 79 12.75 5.00 6.30
CA GLY A 79 12.94 6.32 5.69
C GLY A 79 14.31 6.91 6.04
N VAL A 80 14.47 8.20 5.79
CA VAL A 80 15.73 8.91 6.01
C VAL A 80 15.68 9.79 7.27
N PRO A 81 16.82 10.13 7.89
CA PRO A 81 16.88 11.18 8.91
C PRO A 81 16.28 12.47 8.36
N THR A 82 15.26 12.97 9.06
CA THR A 82 14.41 14.06 8.59
C THR A 82 14.41 15.20 9.61
N GLY A 83 14.55 16.44 9.14
CA GLY A 83 14.36 17.66 9.92
C GLY A 83 12.98 18.28 9.71
N LEU A 84 12.57 19.13 10.63
CA LEU A 84 11.33 19.92 10.54
C LEU A 84 11.63 21.37 10.82
N VAL A 85 11.10 22.27 9.98
CA VAL A 85 11.02 23.72 10.23
C VAL A 85 9.55 24.10 10.37
N THR A 86 9.18 24.71 11.50
CA THR A 86 7.78 25.02 11.82
C THR A 86 7.65 26.37 12.51
N THR A 87 6.42 26.88 12.63
CA THR A 87 6.08 28.11 13.35
C THR A 87 6.52 28.05 14.83
N ALA A 88 7.11 29.11 15.37
CA ALA A 88 7.52 29.20 16.77
C ALA A 88 6.34 28.86 17.71
N GLY A 89 6.59 28.02 18.73
CA GLY A 89 5.60 27.50 19.67
C GLY A 89 4.88 26.22 19.21
N PHE A 90 5.22 25.66 18.02
CA PHE A 90 4.49 24.50 17.43
C PHE A 90 5.35 23.25 17.14
N ARG A 91 6.62 23.23 17.60
CA ARG A 91 7.50 22.06 17.34
C ARG A 91 7.02 20.75 17.96
N ASP A 92 6.28 20.83 19.05
CA ASP A 92 5.78 19.66 19.75
C ASP A 92 4.43 19.15 19.22
N LEU A 93 3.85 19.82 18.22
CA LEU A 93 2.60 19.41 17.57
C LEU A 93 2.66 17.99 17.02
N LEU A 94 3.80 17.59 16.44
CA LEU A 94 4.00 16.24 15.90
C LEU A 94 3.92 15.16 16.99
N GLU A 95 4.33 15.46 18.22
CA GLU A 95 4.31 14.57 19.37
C GLU A 95 2.97 14.57 20.10
N ILE A 96 2.41 15.75 20.31
CA ILE A 96 1.11 15.95 20.96
C ILE A 96 -0.01 15.32 20.13
N GLY A 97 -0.01 15.59 18.83
CA GLY A 97 -1.03 15.10 17.89
C GLY A 97 -2.42 15.52 18.31
N ARG A 98 -3.38 14.60 18.26
CA ARG A 98 -4.77 14.83 18.69
C ARG A 98 -5.01 14.42 20.14
N GLN A 99 -3.99 14.12 20.92
CA GLN A 99 -4.08 13.68 22.32
C GLN A 99 -5.01 12.47 22.54
N LYS A 100 -5.24 11.70 21.49
CA LYS A 100 -6.02 10.46 21.55
C LYS A 100 -5.08 9.27 21.81
N ARG A 101 -5.52 8.35 22.67
CA ARG A 101 -4.85 7.05 22.81
C ARG A 101 -5.08 6.22 21.53
N PRO A 102 -4.11 5.41 21.11
CA PRO A 102 -4.30 4.48 20.00
C PRO A 102 -5.44 3.49 20.24
N ASP A 103 -5.58 3.01 21.48
CA ASP A 103 -6.69 2.21 21.95
C ASP A 103 -7.24 2.80 23.28
N LEU A 104 -8.57 2.89 23.40
CA LEU A 104 -9.24 3.44 24.60
C LEU A 104 -9.18 2.47 25.78
N TYR A 105 -9.14 1.18 25.51
CA TYR A 105 -9.23 0.10 26.52
C TYR A 105 -7.89 -0.54 26.84
N ASP A 106 -6.85 -0.34 26.02
CA ASP A 106 -5.49 -0.75 26.29
C ASP A 106 -4.64 0.46 26.70
N LEU A 107 -4.28 0.50 27.97
CA LEU A 107 -3.48 1.59 28.54
C LEU A 107 -1.98 1.46 28.25
N GLN A 108 -1.54 0.32 27.72
CA GLN A 108 -0.14 0.00 27.45
C GLN A 108 0.25 0.22 25.98
N VAL A 109 -0.72 0.49 25.11
CA VAL A 109 -0.44 0.78 23.69
C VAL A 109 0.11 2.19 23.55
N ASP A 110 1.36 2.28 23.10
CA ASP A 110 2.02 3.54 22.76
C ASP A 110 1.61 4.03 21.36
N LYS A 111 1.74 5.36 21.17
CA LYS A 111 1.68 5.96 19.84
C LYS A 111 2.84 5.45 19.00
N PRO A 112 2.70 5.42 17.65
CA PRO A 112 3.83 5.12 16.79
C PRO A 112 4.97 6.10 17.05
N PRO A 113 6.25 5.69 16.88
CA PRO A 113 7.39 6.57 17.04
C PRO A 113 7.28 7.79 16.14
N VAL A 114 7.62 8.97 16.65
CA VAL A 114 7.65 10.18 15.82
C VAL A 114 8.76 10.07 14.76
N LEU A 115 8.47 10.47 13.51
CA LEU A 115 9.41 10.35 12.39
C LEU A 115 10.52 11.42 12.41
N VAL A 116 10.36 12.46 13.22
CA VAL A 116 11.37 13.52 13.40
C VAL A 116 11.69 13.64 14.88
N ALA A 117 12.93 13.44 15.28
CA ALA A 117 13.39 13.61 16.65
C ALA A 117 13.21 15.08 17.10
N ARG A 118 12.97 15.28 18.41
CA ARG A 118 12.63 16.61 18.94
C ARG A 118 13.71 17.66 18.72
N ASP A 119 14.97 17.29 18.76
CA ASP A 119 16.14 18.14 18.50
C ASP A 119 16.30 18.54 17.03
N LEU A 120 15.63 17.82 16.12
CA LEU A 120 15.59 18.12 14.68
C LEU A 120 14.33 18.90 14.27
N ARG A 121 13.48 19.31 15.22
CA ARG A 121 12.30 20.17 15.00
C ARG A 121 12.67 21.60 15.37
N LEU A 122 12.95 22.41 14.35
CA LEU A 122 13.38 23.77 14.53
C LEU A 122 12.24 24.74 14.31
N GLU A 123 12.17 25.74 15.18
CA GLU A 123 11.13 26.77 15.16
C GLU A 123 11.69 28.04 14.57
N VAL A 124 10.87 28.72 13.78
CA VAL A 124 11.21 30.04 13.22
C VAL A 124 10.11 31.05 13.56
N PRO A 125 10.47 32.30 13.91
CA PRO A 125 9.50 33.34 14.11
C PRO A 125 8.78 33.66 12.80
N GLU A 126 7.50 33.37 12.78
CA GLU A 126 6.54 33.74 11.73
C GLU A 126 5.14 33.52 12.24
N ARG A 127 4.15 34.26 11.73
CA ARG A 127 2.75 34.00 12.05
C ARG A 127 1.82 34.48 10.95
N VAL A 128 1.06 33.58 10.38
CA VAL A 128 -0.12 33.87 9.56
C VAL A 128 -1.37 33.53 10.37
N ARG A 129 -2.40 34.37 10.30
CA ARG A 129 -3.71 34.17 10.94
C ARG A 129 -4.64 33.40 10.01
N HIS A 130 -5.78 32.96 10.57
CA HIS A 130 -6.80 32.18 9.85
C HIS A 130 -7.41 32.90 8.64
N ASP A 131 -7.41 34.24 8.65
CA ASP A 131 -7.88 35.09 7.55
C ASP A 131 -6.80 35.40 6.52
N GLY A 132 -5.59 34.83 6.66
CA GLY A 132 -4.44 35.10 5.79
C GLY A 132 -3.66 36.36 6.12
N THR A 133 -4.02 37.12 7.16
CA THR A 133 -3.22 38.27 7.59
C THR A 133 -1.91 37.86 8.22
N VAL A 134 -0.83 38.57 7.92
CA VAL A 134 0.49 38.32 8.52
C VAL A 134 0.60 39.09 9.83
N GLU A 135 0.61 38.35 10.93
CA GLU A 135 0.82 38.92 12.28
C GLU A 135 2.33 39.12 12.56
N THR A 136 3.12 38.11 12.22
CA THR A 136 4.57 38.15 12.34
C THR A 136 5.19 37.77 10.98
N ARG A 137 6.05 38.63 10.43
CA ARG A 137 6.78 38.33 9.22
C ARG A 137 7.75 37.19 9.44
N LEU A 138 8.01 36.41 8.40
CA LEU A 138 9.02 35.37 8.44
C LEU A 138 10.40 35.94 8.76
N ASP A 139 11.04 35.40 9.79
CA ASP A 139 12.44 35.67 10.08
C ASP A 139 13.33 34.81 9.17
N GLU A 140 13.77 35.38 8.07
CA GLU A 140 14.61 34.67 7.08
C GLU A 140 15.99 34.32 7.63
N ILE A 141 16.51 35.04 8.64
CA ILE A 141 17.80 34.75 9.28
C ILE A 141 17.62 33.46 10.10
N ALA A 142 16.55 33.35 10.89
CA ALA A 142 16.24 32.14 11.64
C ALA A 142 16.06 30.92 10.72
N VAL A 143 15.46 31.08 9.54
CA VAL A 143 15.37 30.00 8.55
C VAL A 143 16.78 29.56 8.06
N ARG A 144 17.70 30.51 7.78
CA ARG A 144 19.08 30.19 7.39
C ARG A 144 19.83 29.43 8.49
N GLU A 145 19.67 29.88 9.73
CA GLU A 145 20.26 29.22 10.90
C GLU A 145 19.70 27.79 11.08
N ALA A 146 18.39 27.62 10.94
CA ALA A 146 17.74 26.31 10.97
C ALA A 146 18.26 25.39 9.86
N ALA A 147 18.39 25.89 8.62
CA ALA A 147 18.95 25.13 7.50
C ALA A 147 20.36 24.63 7.79
N ARG A 148 21.24 25.53 8.28
CA ARG A 148 22.61 25.18 8.64
C ARG A 148 22.69 24.21 9.81
N ALA A 149 21.80 24.33 10.79
CA ALA A 149 21.74 23.40 11.93
C ALA A 149 21.33 21.99 11.47
N LEU A 150 20.28 21.88 10.66
CA LEU A 150 19.82 20.59 10.10
C LEU A 150 20.88 19.96 9.19
N LYS A 151 21.57 20.77 8.38
CA LYS A 151 22.70 20.29 7.56
C LYS A 151 23.83 19.73 8.41
N ARG A 152 24.22 20.42 9.50
CA ARG A 152 25.25 19.91 10.45
C ARG A 152 24.78 18.65 11.17
N ALA A 153 23.48 18.51 11.42
CA ALA A 153 22.90 17.31 12.03
C ALA A 153 22.84 16.10 11.08
N GLY A 154 23.17 16.28 9.80
CA GLY A 154 23.25 15.21 8.81
C GLY A 154 21.90 14.66 8.37
N VAL A 155 20.82 15.46 8.43
CA VAL A 155 19.53 15.04 7.88
C VAL A 155 19.59 14.97 6.35
N ALA A 156 18.82 14.08 5.75
CA ALA A 156 18.75 13.93 4.30
C ALA A 156 17.54 14.65 3.68
N SER A 157 16.57 15.02 4.52
CA SER A 157 15.35 15.70 4.09
C SER A 157 14.87 16.70 5.14
N VAL A 158 14.11 17.71 4.69
CA VAL A 158 13.51 18.72 5.56
C VAL A 158 12.04 18.92 5.20
N ALA A 159 11.16 18.76 6.19
CA ALA A 159 9.76 19.16 6.10
C ALA A 159 9.62 20.63 6.55
N VAL A 160 8.80 21.40 5.84
CA VAL A 160 8.40 22.77 6.24
C VAL A 160 6.90 22.79 6.41
N CYS A 161 6.42 23.19 7.59
CA CYS A 161 5.00 23.31 7.85
C CYS A 161 4.71 24.48 8.76
N PHE A 162 4.18 25.57 8.19
CA PHE A 162 3.77 26.76 8.94
C PHE A 162 2.25 26.80 9.10
N LEU A 163 1.79 27.50 10.13
CA LEU A 163 0.37 27.68 10.37
C LEU A 163 -0.27 28.47 9.21
N TYR A 164 -1.46 28.01 8.80
CA TYR A 164 -2.25 28.62 7.73
C TYR A 164 -1.53 28.78 6.36
N ALA A 165 -0.45 28.02 6.12
CA ALA A 165 0.25 28.06 4.83
C ALA A 165 -0.63 27.64 3.65
N PHE A 166 -1.71 26.90 3.87
CA PHE A 166 -2.70 26.55 2.86
C PHE A 166 -3.57 27.75 2.43
N VAL A 167 -3.69 28.79 3.27
CA VAL A 167 -4.35 30.08 2.95
C VAL A 167 -3.35 31.03 2.35
N ARG A 168 -2.14 31.12 2.95
CA ARG A 168 -1.07 32.05 2.56
C ARG A 168 0.29 31.37 2.54
N PRO A 169 0.74 30.88 1.39
CA PRO A 169 1.95 30.05 1.27
C PRO A 169 3.27 30.84 1.18
N GLU A 170 3.26 32.16 1.17
CA GLU A 170 4.44 32.98 0.89
C GLU A 170 5.59 32.73 1.88
N HIS A 171 5.30 32.50 3.17
CA HIS A 171 6.32 32.20 4.17
C HIS A 171 6.98 30.83 3.89
N GLU A 172 6.19 29.80 3.54
CA GLU A 172 6.75 28.50 3.18
C GLU A 172 7.54 28.55 1.86
N ARG A 173 7.09 29.33 0.87
CA ARG A 173 7.84 29.55 -0.38
C ARG A 173 9.17 30.23 -0.12
N ALA A 174 9.20 31.25 0.74
CA ALA A 174 10.45 31.92 1.13
C ALA A 174 11.37 30.98 1.90
N ALA A 175 10.84 30.21 2.87
CA ALA A 175 11.61 29.22 3.61
C ALA A 175 12.18 28.13 2.68
N ARG A 176 11.38 27.62 1.72
CA ARG A 176 11.86 26.66 0.72
C ARG A 176 13.03 27.19 -0.10
N ARG A 177 12.93 28.45 -0.58
CA ARG A 177 14.02 29.09 -1.34
C ARG A 177 15.30 29.17 -0.50
N ILE A 178 15.20 29.62 0.75
CA ILE A 178 16.35 29.76 1.66
C ILE A 178 16.97 28.39 1.97
N LEU A 179 16.13 27.37 2.25
CA LEU A 179 16.60 26.01 2.48
C LEU A 179 17.31 25.44 1.26
N ALA A 180 16.81 25.69 0.05
CA ALA A 180 17.46 25.24 -1.19
C ALA A 180 18.80 25.97 -1.44
N GLU A 181 18.94 27.22 -1.02
CA GLU A 181 20.22 27.97 -1.08
C GLU A 181 21.26 27.44 -0.08
N GLU A 182 20.86 27.22 1.18
CA GLU A 182 21.78 26.84 2.26
C GLU A 182 22.04 25.32 2.34
N PHE A 183 21.10 24.51 1.86
CA PHE A 183 21.13 23.06 1.96
C PHE A 183 20.60 22.38 0.67
N PRO A 184 21.25 22.61 -0.49
CA PRO A 184 20.77 22.17 -1.80
C PRO A 184 20.68 20.67 -1.98
N GLU A 185 21.41 19.87 -1.18
CA GLU A 185 21.37 18.41 -1.21
C GLU A 185 20.16 17.79 -0.49
N ALA A 186 19.44 18.56 0.34
CA ALA A 186 18.30 18.06 1.08
C ALA A 186 17.06 17.91 0.20
N PHE A 187 16.32 16.84 0.41
CA PHE A 187 14.95 16.73 -0.12
C PHE A 187 14.03 17.65 0.68
N LEU A 188 13.34 18.57 0.00
CA LEU A 188 12.44 19.54 0.63
C LEU A 188 10.98 19.15 0.42
N SER A 189 10.24 19.06 1.51
CA SER A 189 8.79 18.77 1.54
C SER A 189 8.06 19.94 2.19
N VAL A 190 7.27 20.67 1.43
CA VAL A 190 6.61 21.89 1.89
C VAL A 190 5.12 21.68 1.98
N SER A 191 4.52 22.00 3.13
CA SER A 191 3.16 21.54 3.46
C SER A 191 2.09 22.07 2.51
N HIS A 192 2.20 23.30 2.00
CA HIS A 192 1.23 23.87 1.05
C HIS A 192 1.24 23.22 -0.33
N GLU A 193 2.32 22.49 -0.69
CA GLU A 193 2.43 21.73 -1.95
C GLU A 193 1.93 20.29 -1.77
N VAL A 194 2.20 19.70 -0.59
CA VAL A 194 1.91 18.30 -0.31
C VAL A 194 0.45 18.09 0.11
N ALA A 195 -0.05 18.95 1.02
CA ALA A 195 -1.40 18.87 1.59
C ALA A 195 -1.94 20.28 1.87
N PRO A 196 -2.40 21.05 0.85
CA PRO A 196 -2.86 22.42 1.01
C PRO A 196 -4.26 22.51 1.64
N GLU A 197 -4.41 21.94 2.84
CA GLU A 197 -5.68 21.83 3.55
C GLU A 197 -5.56 22.30 5.01
N PHE A 198 -6.69 22.65 5.62
CA PHE A 198 -6.78 22.96 7.05
C PHE A 198 -6.46 21.75 7.92
N ARG A 199 -6.31 21.93 9.24
CA ARG A 199 -5.86 20.99 10.27
C ARG A 199 -4.34 20.79 10.24
N GLU A 200 -3.68 21.53 11.10
CA GLU A 200 -2.23 21.66 11.18
C GLU A 200 -1.50 20.36 11.49
N PHE A 201 -2.06 19.49 12.35
CA PHE A 201 -1.40 18.23 12.73
C PHE A 201 -1.36 17.25 11.55
N GLU A 202 -2.50 17.00 10.90
CA GLU A 202 -2.58 16.07 9.77
C GLU A 202 -1.76 16.58 8.57
N ARG A 203 -1.74 17.88 8.32
CA ARG A 203 -0.91 18.52 7.30
C ARG A 203 0.58 18.38 7.61
N LEU A 204 0.97 18.64 8.86
CA LEU A 204 2.34 18.45 9.35
C LEU A 204 2.78 17.00 9.20
N SER A 205 1.97 16.05 9.67
CA SER A 205 2.25 14.61 9.54
C SER A 205 2.46 14.23 8.08
N THR A 206 1.59 14.70 7.18
CA THR A 206 1.69 14.41 5.74
C THR A 206 2.97 14.97 5.12
N ALA A 207 3.33 16.22 5.44
CA ALA A 207 4.58 16.82 4.96
C ALA A 207 5.82 16.10 5.50
N VAL A 208 5.78 15.66 6.77
CA VAL A 208 6.85 14.88 7.39
C VAL A 208 6.97 13.50 6.76
N VAL A 209 5.87 12.78 6.54
CA VAL A 209 5.87 11.48 5.85
C VAL A 209 6.44 11.63 4.43
N ASN A 210 6.04 12.69 3.71
CA ASN A 210 6.57 12.98 2.38
C ASN A 210 8.08 13.21 2.41
N ALA A 211 8.60 14.01 3.36
CA ALA A 211 10.03 14.24 3.54
C ALA A 211 10.78 12.94 3.89
N TYR A 212 10.23 12.16 4.82
CA TYR A 212 10.81 10.91 5.31
C TYR A 212 10.97 9.86 4.21
N LEU A 213 10.03 9.80 3.26
CA LEU A 213 10.03 8.86 2.15
C LEU A 213 10.74 9.39 0.90
N GLY A 214 10.91 10.70 0.77
CA GLY A 214 11.40 11.37 -0.45
C GLY A 214 12.67 10.76 -1.04
N PRO A 215 13.81 10.77 -0.33
CA PRO A 215 15.07 10.24 -0.87
C PRO A 215 15.02 8.73 -1.17
N VAL A 216 14.28 7.94 -0.40
CA VAL A 216 14.09 6.49 -0.64
C VAL A 216 13.40 6.28 -1.98
N MET A 217 12.31 7.01 -2.21
CA MET A 217 11.52 6.89 -3.43
C MET A 217 12.24 7.49 -4.64
N GLN A 218 12.95 8.60 -4.49
CA GLN A 218 13.80 9.13 -5.57
C GLN A 218 14.86 8.11 -6.01
N GLY A 219 15.55 7.49 -5.05
CA GLY A 219 16.53 6.45 -5.34
C GLY A 219 15.91 5.23 -6.06
N TYR A 220 14.75 4.79 -5.61
CA TYR A 220 14.02 3.69 -6.24
C TYR A 220 13.58 4.03 -7.67
N ILE A 221 12.93 5.18 -7.86
CA ILE A 221 12.42 5.64 -9.16
C ILE A 221 13.54 5.78 -10.17
N ARG A 222 14.70 6.35 -9.76
CA ARG A 222 15.87 6.49 -10.63
C ARG A 222 16.38 5.10 -11.06
N ARG A 223 16.60 4.16 -10.11
CA ARG A 223 17.05 2.80 -10.47
C ARG A 223 16.07 2.09 -11.41
N LEU A 224 14.76 2.27 -11.20
CA LEU A 224 13.75 1.70 -12.08
C LEU A 224 13.86 2.29 -13.49
N ALA A 225 13.92 3.61 -13.62
CA ALA A 225 14.05 4.30 -14.89
C ALA A 225 15.32 3.87 -15.65
N ASP A 226 16.46 3.81 -14.96
CA ASP A 226 17.74 3.42 -15.54
C ASP A 226 17.71 1.97 -16.07
N ARG A 227 17.10 1.04 -15.30
CA ARG A 227 16.97 -0.36 -15.71
C ARG A 227 16.05 -0.53 -16.92
N LEU A 228 14.91 0.15 -16.93
CA LEU A 228 13.98 0.07 -18.06
C LEU A 228 14.60 0.69 -19.34
N ALA A 229 15.31 1.81 -19.19
CA ALA A 229 16.06 2.40 -20.31
C ALA A 229 17.17 1.46 -20.82
N ALA A 230 17.90 0.78 -19.94
CA ALA A 230 18.93 -0.20 -20.30
C ALA A 230 18.37 -1.40 -21.06
N LEU A 231 17.08 -1.76 -20.86
CA LEU A 231 16.39 -2.78 -21.66
C LEU A 231 15.94 -2.27 -23.05
N GLY A 232 16.15 -0.99 -23.36
CA GLY A 232 15.69 -0.38 -24.61
C GLY A 232 14.22 0.07 -24.60
N MET A 233 13.58 0.16 -23.42
CA MET A 233 12.22 0.69 -23.31
C MET A 233 12.22 2.21 -23.54
N THR A 234 11.35 2.67 -24.43
CA THR A 234 11.17 4.09 -24.75
C THR A 234 9.91 4.69 -24.10
N ALA A 235 8.96 3.86 -23.68
CA ALA A 235 7.77 4.30 -22.97
C ALA A 235 8.13 4.94 -21.63
N ARG A 236 7.50 6.09 -21.32
CA ARG A 236 7.64 6.73 -20.01
C ARG A 236 6.87 5.96 -18.95
N PRO A 237 7.52 5.53 -17.86
CA PRO A 237 6.83 4.83 -16.79
C PRO A 237 5.85 5.74 -16.04
N HIS A 238 4.71 5.15 -15.67
CA HIS A 238 3.70 5.75 -14.80
C HIS A 238 3.62 4.95 -13.50
N LEU A 239 3.56 5.63 -12.35
CA LEU A 239 3.37 5.01 -11.04
C LEU A 239 1.98 5.29 -10.51
N THR A 240 1.41 4.30 -9.83
CA THR A 240 0.07 4.44 -9.24
C THR A 240 0.08 5.27 -7.98
N GLN A 241 -1.03 6.00 -7.80
CA GLN A 241 -1.35 6.74 -6.60
C GLN A 241 -2.33 5.98 -5.71
N SER A 242 -2.41 6.40 -4.46
CA SER A 242 -3.35 5.87 -3.45
C SER A 242 -4.83 6.05 -3.83
N ASN A 243 -5.14 7.01 -4.69
CA ASN A 243 -6.49 7.29 -5.19
C ASN A 243 -6.89 6.47 -6.45
N GLY A 244 -6.03 5.54 -6.89
CA GLY A 244 -6.25 4.73 -8.08
C GLY A 244 -5.83 5.40 -9.40
N GLY A 245 -5.36 6.64 -9.38
CA GLY A 245 -4.79 7.30 -10.55
C GLY A 245 -3.31 6.98 -10.75
N VAL A 246 -2.73 7.51 -11.82
CA VAL A 246 -1.29 7.38 -12.12
C VAL A 246 -0.59 8.72 -12.18
N MET A 247 0.72 8.72 -11.96
CA MET A 247 1.57 9.89 -12.07
C MET A 247 2.88 9.54 -12.78
N GLY A 248 3.48 10.53 -13.45
CA GLY A 248 4.81 10.39 -14.03
C GLY A 248 5.91 10.35 -12.95
N LEU A 249 7.11 9.92 -13.35
CA LEU A 249 8.23 9.70 -12.42
C LEU A 249 8.63 10.96 -11.63
N GLU A 250 8.60 12.13 -12.25
CA GLU A 250 8.96 13.39 -11.58
C GLU A 250 7.97 13.75 -10.46
N ALA A 251 6.67 13.64 -10.72
CA ALA A 251 5.65 13.90 -9.71
C ALA A 251 5.73 12.86 -8.56
N ALA A 252 5.98 11.60 -8.90
CA ALA A 252 6.17 10.52 -7.94
C ALA A 252 7.42 10.73 -7.05
N ALA A 253 8.50 11.24 -7.62
CA ALA A 253 9.73 11.58 -6.90
C ALA A 253 9.53 12.73 -5.91
N ASN A 254 8.66 13.70 -6.22
CA ASN A 254 8.39 14.86 -5.38
C ASN A 254 7.26 14.64 -4.35
N LEU A 255 6.29 13.77 -4.66
CA LEU A 255 5.12 13.50 -3.84
C LEU A 255 4.99 12.02 -3.47
N PRO A 256 6.03 11.39 -2.88
CA PRO A 256 6.00 9.96 -2.51
C PRO A 256 4.88 9.59 -1.55
N VAL A 257 4.39 10.51 -0.74
CA VAL A 257 3.26 10.27 0.17
C VAL A 257 1.99 9.82 -0.57
N ARG A 258 1.81 10.24 -1.83
CA ARG A 258 0.68 9.82 -2.68
C ARG A 258 0.77 8.38 -3.18
N MET A 259 1.90 7.71 -2.97
CA MET A 259 2.09 6.29 -3.32
C MET A 259 1.92 5.36 -2.12
N VAL A 260 1.70 5.90 -0.93
CA VAL A 260 1.43 5.09 0.27
C VAL A 260 0.06 4.43 0.11
N LEU A 261 -0.01 3.09 0.22
CA LEU A 261 -1.19 2.25 -0.06
C LEU A 261 -1.62 2.22 -1.55
N SER A 262 -0.73 2.50 -2.49
CA SER A 262 -1.06 2.46 -3.92
C SER A 262 -1.20 1.05 -4.49
N GLY A 263 -0.59 0.02 -3.89
CA GLY A 263 -0.69 -1.37 -4.35
C GLY A 263 -2.13 -1.87 -4.41
N PRO A 264 -2.89 -1.87 -3.30
CA PRO A 264 -4.29 -2.30 -3.30
C PRO A 264 -5.21 -1.46 -4.20
N SER A 265 -4.87 -0.18 -4.45
CA SER A 265 -5.71 0.70 -5.27
C SER A 265 -5.85 0.21 -6.71
N THR A 266 -4.81 -0.40 -7.28
CA THR A 266 -4.84 -0.94 -8.64
C THR A 266 -5.77 -2.13 -8.77
N GLY A 267 -5.88 -2.95 -7.74
CA GLY A 267 -6.85 -4.04 -7.66
C GLY A 267 -8.29 -3.54 -7.69
N VAL A 268 -8.57 -2.42 -7.01
CA VAL A 268 -9.90 -1.78 -7.02
C VAL A 268 -10.23 -1.21 -8.40
N VAL A 269 -9.26 -0.56 -9.07
CA VAL A 269 -9.42 -0.05 -10.46
C VAL A 269 -9.70 -1.20 -11.42
N GLY A 270 -8.93 -2.29 -11.33
CA GLY A 270 -9.16 -3.50 -12.13
C GLY A 270 -10.53 -4.12 -11.87
N ALA A 271 -10.96 -4.16 -10.61
CA ALA A 271 -12.28 -4.64 -10.22
C ALA A 271 -13.39 -3.75 -10.76
N GLN A 272 -13.23 -2.42 -10.72
CA GLN A 272 -14.16 -1.45 -11.30
C GLN A 272 -14.36 -1.71 -12.80
N ALA A 273 -13.27 -1.82 -13.56
CA ALA A 273 -13.33 -2.04 -14.99
C ALA A 273 -14.02 -3.36 -15.34
N ILE A 274 -13.61 -4.47 -14.71
CA ILE A 274 -14.20 -5.79 -14.96
C ILE A 274 -15.66 -5.84 -14.50
N GLY A 275 -15.99 -5.24 -13.37
CA GLY A 275 -17.35 -5.18 -12.86
C GLY A 275 -18.31 -4.47 -13.83
N ARG A 276 -17.88 -3.33 -14.40
CA ARG A 276 -18.63 -2.61 -15.41
C ARG A 276 -18.82 -3.45 -16.69
N MET A 277 -17.75 -4.09 -17.16
CA MET A 277 -17.81 -4.97 -18.34
C MET A 277 -18.73 -6.18 -18.13
N ALA A 278 -18.78 -6.72 -16.92
CA ALA A 278 -19.62 -7.84 -16.54
C ALA A 278 -21.08 -7.45 -16.21
N GLY A 279 -21.40 -6.15 -16.16
CA GLY A 279 -22.73 -5.63 -15.81
C GLY A 279 -23.03 -5.64 -14.30
N PHE A 280 -22.03 -5.67 -13.45
CA PHE A 280 -22.13 -5.64 -11.99
C PHE A 280 -21.43 -4.40 -11.41
N PRO A 281 -22.08 -3.22 -11.40
CA PRO A 281 -21.46 -1.99 -10.95
C PRO A 281 -21.33 -1.88 -9.40
N ASP A 282 -22.16 -2.59 -8.65
CA ASP A 282 -22.16 -2.59 -7.19
C ASP A 282 -21.34 -3.77 -6.68
N LEU A 283 -20.13 -3.49 -6.22
CA LEU A 283 -19.15 -4.51 -5.85
C LEU A 283 -18.63 -4.33 -4.42
N ILE A 284 -18.38 -5.44 -3.78
CA ILE A 284 -17.42 -5.53 -2.69
C ILE A 284 -16.19 -6.24 -3.25
N THR A 285 -15.05 -5.56 -3.28
CA THR A 285 -13.78 -6.15 -3.69
C THR A 285 -13.18 -6.93 -2.54
N PHE A 286 -12.57 -8.05 -2.86
CA PHE A 286 -11.95 -8.96 -1.91
C PHE A 286 -10.64 -9.46 -2.50
N ASP A 287 -9.57 -8.74 -2.18
CA ASP A 287 -8.19 -9.08 -2.57
C ASP A 287 -7.50 -9.80 -1.42
N MET A 288 -7.30 -11.10 -1.55
CA MET A 288 -6.56 -11.86 -0.55
C MET A 288 -5.24 -12.35 -1.10
N GLY A 289 -4.18 -11.79 -0.55
CA GLY A 289 -2.80 -12.20 -0.79
C GLY A 289 -2.28 -13.24 0.21
N GLY A 290 -0.95 -13.32 0.31
CA GLY A 290 -0.29 -14.20 1.30
C GLY A 290 -0.32 -13.64 2.73
N THR A 291 -0.35 -12.32 2.91
CA THR A 291 -0.18 -11.66 4.22
C THR A 291 -1.44 -10.97 4.71
N SER A 292 -2.18 -10.33 3.82
CA SER A 292 -3.33 -9.49 4.13
C SER A 292 -4.50 -9.74 3.18
N THR A 293 -5.63 -9.19 3.55
CA THR A 293 -6.82 -9.06 2.73
C THR A 293 -7.21 -7.59 2.66
N ASP A 294 -7.39 -7.08 1.44
CA ASP A 294 -7.82 -5.73 1.16
C ASP A 294 -9.26 -5.76 0.62
N VAL A 295 -10.13 -4.95 1.22
CA VAL A 295 -11.55 -4.87 0.85
C VAL A 295 -11.94 -3.42 0.58
N ALA A 296 -12.69 -3.20 -0.50
CA ALA A 296 -13.26 -1.90 -0.83
C ALA A 296 -14.69 -2.06 -1.34
N LEU A 297 -15.46 -0.98 -1.28
CA LEU A 297 -16.84 -0.94 -1.74
C LEU A 297 -16.95 0.00 -2.94
N LEU A 298 -17.54 -0.51 -4.02
CA LEU A 298 -17.94 0.27 -5.21
C LEU A 298 -19.44 0.36 -5.26
N ARG A 299 -19.96 1.57 -5.45
CA ARG A 299 -21.38 1.83 -5.65
C ARG A 299 -21.61 2.51 -6.97
N SER A 300 -22.53 1.98 -7.77
CA SER A 300 -22.80 2.48 -9.14
C SER A 300 -21.53 2.54 -10.00
N GLY A 301 -20.62 1.60 -9.79
CA GLY A 301 -19.35 1.51 -10.50
C GLY A 301 -18.26 2.48 -10.00
N GLU A 302 -18.47 3.23 -8.91
CA GLU A 302 -17.50 4.18 -8.38
C GLU A 302 -16.97 3.73 -7.03
N PRO A 303 -15.64 3.64 -6.85
CA PRO A 303 -15.04 3.41 -5.55
C PRO A 303 -15.16 4.66 -4.67
N ARG A 304 -15.27 4.45 -3.37
CA ARG A 304 -15.29 5.55 -2.42
C ARG A 304 -13.88 6.12 -2.24
N LEU A 305 -13.79 7.45 -2.22
CA LEU A 305 -12.57 8.18 -1.88
C LEU A 305 -12.64 8.66 -0.42
N ALA A 306 -11.50 8.60 0.25
CA ALA A 306 -11.25 9.23 1.53
C ALA A 306 -10.24 10.38 1.33
N SER A 307 -10.46 11.50 2.01
CA SER A 307 -9.53 12.64 1.98
C SER A 307 -8.34 12.47 2.94
N GLU A 308 -8.45 11.50 3.84
CA GLU A 308 -7.46 11.23 4.89
C GLU A 308 -7.41 9.72 5.15
N SER A 309 -6.22 9.22 5.39
CA SER A 309 -5.98 7.83 5.83
C SER A 309 -5.04 7.82 7.03
N ILE A 310 -5.15 6.77 7.85
CA ILE A 310 -4.18 6.53 8.93
C ILE A 310 -3.37 5.29 8.54
N VAL A 311 -2.10 5.48 8.27
CA VAL A 311 -1.20 4.39 7.89
C VAL A 311 -0.22 4.14 9.03
N HIS A 312 -0.33 2.99 9.65
CA HIS A 312 0.50 2.59 10.80
C HIS A 312 0.53 3.65 11.92
N GLY A 313 -0.62 4.32 12.12
CA GLY A 313 -0.80 5.37 13.14
C GLY A 313 -0.40 6.78 12.68
N TYR A 314 0.16 6.95 11.49
CA TYR A 314 0.47 8.26 10.93
C TYR A 314 -0.70 8.76 10.07
N PRO A 315 -1.33 9.90 10.40
CA PRO A 315 -2.34 10.48 9.53
C PRO A 315 -1.71 11.06 8.28
N ILE A 316 -2.30 10.73 7.14
CA ILE A 316 -1.91 11.19 5.81
C ILE A 316 -3.11 11.86 5.15
N LYS A 317 -3.01 13.16 4.90
CA LYS A 317 -3.98 13.94 4.13
C LYS A 317 -3.62 13.91 2.66
N ALA A 318 -4.05 12.88 1.99
CA ALA A 318 -3.96 12.74 0.54
C ALA A 318 -5.20 11.98 0.06
N PRO A 319 -5.77 12.31 -1.10
CA PRO A 319 -6.86 11.52 -1.67
C PRO A 319 -6.42 10.06 -1.81
N THR A 320 -7.19 9.15 -1.22
CA THR A 320 -6.93 7.71 -1.25
C THR A 320 -8.23 6.95 -1.49
N LEU A 321 -8.15 5.79 -2.12
CA LEU A 321 -9.28 4.87 -2.14
C LEU A 321 -9.57 4.38 -0.72
N ASP A 322 -10.84 4.31 -0.38
CA ASP A 322 -11.28 3.84 0.93
C ASP A 322 -11.20 2.31 0.98
N ILE A 323 -9.99 1.83 1.24
CA ILE A 323 -9.65 0.41 1.33
C ILE A 323 -9.41 0.06 2.79
N HIS A 324 -10.05 -1.02 3.26
CA HIS A 324 -9.82 -1.55 4.59
C HIS A 324 -8.98 -2.83 4.50
N THR A 325 -7.84 -2.82 5.20
CA THR A 325 -6.89 -3.94 5.21
C THR A 325 -6.99 -4.69 6.52
N VAL A 326 -7.03 -6.01 6.45
CA VAL A 326 -6.96 -6.90 7.62
C VAL A 326 -5.81 -7.90 7.46
N GLY A 327 -5.10 -8.17 8.56
CA GLY A 327 -4.01 -9.16 8.62
C GLY A 327 -4.54 -10.61 8.55
N ALA A 328 -5.25 -10.92 7.48
CA ALA A 328 -5.80 -12.24 7.18
C ALA A 328 -5.42 -12.61 5.75
N GLY A 329 -4.43 -13.46 5.57
CA GLY A 329 -3.93 -13.92 4.28
C GLY A 329 -3.62 -15.42 4.30
N GLY A 330 -3.16 -15.95 3.18
CA GLY A 330 -2.79 -17.37 3.06
C GLY A 330 -1.70 -17.81 4.06
N GLY A 331 -0.77 -16.91 4.38
CA GLY A 331 0.30 -17.15 5.36
C GLY A 331 -0.07 -16.83 6.81
N SER A 332 -1.31 -16.42 7.11
CA SER A 332 -1.72 -16.12 8.48
C SER A 332 -1.57 -17.36 9.37
N ILE A 333 -0.83 -17.19 10.48
CA ILE A 333 -0.46 -18.27 11.38
C ILE A 333 -1.63 -18.62 12.30
N ALA A 334 -1.95 -19.91 12.38
CA ALA A 334 -2.89 -20.45 13.35
C ALA A 334 -2.18 -20.83 14.65
N HIS A 335 -2.74 -20.43 15.78
CA HIS A 335 -2.17 -20.65 17.11
C HIS A 335 -3.26 -20.76 18.17
N VAL A 336 -2.89 -21.26 19.35
CA VAL A 336 -3.75 -21.27 20.54
C VAL A 336 -3.37 -20.06 21.39
N ASP A 337 -4.34 -19.24 21.74
CA ASP A 337 -4.14 -18.10 22.63
C ASP A 337 -3.99 -18.51 24.11
N SER A 338 -3.77 -17.54 24.99
CA SER A 338 -3.64 -17.78 26.44
C SER A 338 -4.92 -18.32 27.10
N GLY A 339 -6.07 -18.17 26.44
CA GLY A 339 -7.37 -18.71 26.87
C GLY A 339 -7.68 -20.11 26.34
N GLY A 340 -6.76 -20.73 25.56
CA GLY A 340 -6.95 -22.05 24.97
C GLY A 340 -7.76 -22.04 23.66
N LEU A 341 -8.05 -20.86 23.07
CA LEU A 341 -8.86 -20.74 21.86
C LEU A 341 -8.02 -20.69 20.59
N LEU A 342 -8.52 -21.28 19.52
CA LEU A 342 -7.94 -21.18 18.19
C LEU A 342 -8.03 -19.74 17.67
N LYS A 343 -6.88 -19.17 17.32
CA LYS A 343 -6.73 -17.87 16.64
C LYS A 343 -6.00 -18.04 15.31
N VAL A 344 -6.29 -17.15 14.35
CA VAL A 344 -5.63 -17.11 13.05
C VAL A 344 -5.24 -15.66 12.76
N GLY A 345 -3.95 -15.42 12.56
CA GLY A 345 -3.38 -14.07 12.43
C GLY A 345 -3.33 -13.32 13.79
N PRO A 346 -3.03 -12.01 13.80
CA PRO A 346 -2.63 -11.19 12.64
C PRO A 346 -1.21 -11.51 12.13
N ARG A 347 -0.41 -12.31 12.87
CA ARG A 347 0.93 -12.71 12.47
C ARG A 347 0.88 -13.60 11.23
N SER A 348 1.77 -13.31 10.28
CA SER A 348 1.91 -14.08 9.03
C SER A 348 3.30 -14.70 8.94
N ALA A 349 3.39 -15.88 8.33
CA ALA A 349 4.65 -16.50 7.95
C ALA A 349 5.34 -15.79 6.77
N GLY A 350 4.66 -14.84 6.14
CA GLY A 350 5.19 -14.11 4.98
C GLY A 350 5.46 -15.01 3.78
N ALA A 351 6.44 -14.59 2.97
CA ALA A 351 6.96 -15.35 1.84
C ALA A 351 8.14 -16.25 2.23
N ASP A 352 8.90 -15.81 3.21
CA ASP A 352 10.05 -16.47 3.78
C ASP A 352 9.95 -16.40 5.32
N PRO A 353 9.93 -17.54 6.01
CA PRO A 353 9.93 -18.92 5.50
C PRO A 353 8.64 -19.35 4.78
N GLY A 354 7.52 -18.63 4.91
CA GLY A 354 6.24 -18.95 4.31
C GLY A 354 5.46 -20.07 5.00
N PRO A 355 4.36 -20.56 4.41
CA PRO A 355 3.60 -21.72 4.88
C PRO A 355 4.48 -22.96 5.12
N VAL A 356 4.09 -23.82 6.06
CA VAL A 356 4.83 -25.05 6.40
C VAL A 356 5.01 -25.95 5.18
N CYS A 357 3.98 -26.04 4.35
CA CYS A 357 4.01 -26.86 3.13
C CYS A 357 5.06 -26.38 2.10
N TYR A 358 5.63 -25.17 2.23
CA TYR A 358 6.72 -24.70 1.35
C TYR A 358 8.07 -25.32 1.70
N ASP A 359 8.18 -25.98 2.85
CA ASP A 359 9.38 -26.69 3.35
C ASP A 359 10.62 -25.78 3.46
N ARG A 360 10.44 -24.57 3.98
CA ARG A 360 11.47 -23.53 4.15
C ARG A 360 11.78 -23.22 5.62
N GLY A 361 11.50 -24.16 6.53
CA GLY A 361 11.85 -24.03 7.94
C GLY A 361 10.78 -23.42 8.85
N ASN A 362 9.55 -23.17 8.36
CA ASN A 362 8.43 -22.80 9.21
C ASN A 362 7.78 -24.04 9.84
N ASP A 363 7.44 -23.95 11.14
CA ASP A 363 6.75 -25.00 11.90
C ASP A 363 5.32 -24.63 12.30
N ALA A 364 4.95 -23.35 12.18
CA ALA A 364 3.64 -22.86 12.57
C ALA A 364 2.64 -23.00 11.42
N PRO A 365 1.51 -23.75 11.60
CA PRO A 365 0.55 -23.96 10.53
C PRO A 365 -0.14 -22.67 10.12
N THR A 366 -0.43 -22.54 8.83
CA THR A 366 -1.05 -21.37 8.21
C THR A 366 -2.38 -21.70 7.55
N VAL A 367 -3.09 -20.66 7.06
CA VAL A 367 -4.31 -20.82 6.24
C VAL A 367 -4.01 -21.62 4.96
N THR A 368 -2.85 -21.43 4.32
CA THR A 368 -2.43 -22.20 3.15
C THR A 368 -2.27 -23.68 3.50
N ASP A 369 -1.66 -24.00 4.64
CA ASP A 369 -1.50 -25.38 5.10
C ASP A 369 -2.86 -26.05 5.32
N ALA A 370 -3.82 -25.34 5.93
CA ALA A 370 -5.18 -25.82 6.09
C ALA A 370 -5.86 -26.13 4.74
N ASN A 371 -5.70 -25.25 3.75
CA ASN A 371 -6.23 -25.47 2.39
C ASN A 371 -5.58 -26.67 1.69
N VAL A 372 -4.28 -26.91 1.91
CA VAL A 372 -3.58 -28.10 1.36
C VAL A 372 -4.05 -29.37 2.03
N VAL A 373 -4.24 -29.37 3.36
CA VAL A 373 -4.72 -30.54 4.12
C VAL A 373 -6.14 -30.89 3.71
N LEU A 374 -7.02 -29.91 3.54
CA LEU A 374 -8.42 -30.08 3.13
C LEU A 374 -8.59 -30.40 1.63
N GLY A 375 -7.51 -30.35 0.82
CA GLY A 375 -7.56 -30.64 -0.60
C GLY A 375 -8.16 -29.52 -1.46
N THR A 376 -8.33 -28.32 -0.94
CA THR A 376 -8.73 -27.14 -1.71
C THR A 376 -7.60 -26.60 -2.59
N LEU A 377 -6.36 -26.85 -2.19
CA LEU A 377 -5.16 -26.60 -2.98
C LEU A 377 -4.56 -27.92 -3.47
N HIS A 378 -3.84 -27.85 -4.59
CA HIS A 378 -3.15 -29.02 -5.15
C HIS A 378 -2.15 -29.58 -4.11
N PRO A 379 -2.11 -30.93 -3.90
CA PRO A 379 -1.36 -31.51 -2.78
C PRO A 379 0.16 -31.53 -2.97
N THR A 380 0.67 -31.37 -4.20
CA THR A 380 2.10 -31.52 -4.50
C THR A 380 2.78 -30.30 -5.10
N HIS A 381 2.03 -29.36 -5.67
CA HIS A 381 2.62 -28.17 -6.32
C HIS A 381 1.66 -26.98 -6.38
N LEU A 382 2.24 -25.79 -6.53
CA LEU A 382 1.57 -24.52 -6.82
C LEU A 382 2.15 -23.90 -8.10
N LEU A 383 1.65 -22.74 -8.53
CA LEU A 383 2.14 -21.94 -9.66
C LEU A 383 2.25 -22.77 -10.97
N GLY A 384 1.25 -23.60 -11.28
CA GLY A 384 1.25 -24.41 -12.50
C GLY A 384 2.36 -25.44 -12.54
N GLY A 385 2.76 -26.01 -11.41
CA GLY A 385 3.80 -27.02 -11.31
C GLY A 385 5.20 -26.49 -11.00
N ARG A 386 5.42 -25.17 -11.03
CA ARG A 386 6.74 -24.56 -10.83
C ARG A 386 7.21 -24.52 -9.38
N MET A 387 6.28 -24.67 -8.42
CA MET A 387 6.59 -24.64 -7.00
C MET A 387 6.12 -25.93 -6.33
N PRO A 388 7.03 -26.89 -6.01
CA PRO A 388 6.69 -28.08 -5.26
C PRO A 388 6.32 -27.72 -3.83
N ILE A 389 5.38 -28.47 -3.24
CA ILE A 389 4.96 -28.34 -1.84
C ILE A 389 4.87 -29.69 -1.13
N ARG A 390 4.92 -29.68 0.18
CA ARG A 390 4.94 -30.84 1.06
C ARG A 390 3.66 -30.91 1.91
N ARG A 391 2.65 -31.64 1.43
CA ARG A 391 1.39 -31.85 2.15
C ARG A 391 1.60 -32.58 3.48
N ASP A 392 2.53 -33.52 3.55
CA ASP A 392 2.87 -34.25 4.76
C ASP A 392 3.36 -33.33 5.90
N ARG A 393 4.13 -32.28 5.57
CA ARG A 393 4.57 -31.26 6.52
C ARG A 393 3.39 -30.44 7.06
N ALA A 394 2.47 -30.04 6.18
CA ALA A 394 1.25 -29.32 6.56
C ALA A 394 0.37 -30.18 7.52
N ILE A 395 0.17 -31.47 7.20
CA ILE A 395 -0.57 -32.40 8.07
C ILE A 395 0.07 -32.46 9.44
N ALA A 396 1.39 -32.72 9.52
CA ALA A 396 2.10 -32.83 10.79
C ALA A 396 2.03 -31.54 11.63
N ALA A 397 2.06 -30.35 11.00
CA ALA A 397 1.92 -29.09 11.70
C ALA A 397 0.51 -28.88 12.26
N ILE A 398 -0.52 -29.21 11.49
CA ILE A 398 -1.93 -29.11 11.94
C ILE A 398 -2.22 -30.17 13.03
N GLU A 399 -1.66 -31.38 12.97
CA GLU A 399 -1.77 -32.39 14.01
C GLU A 399 -1.19 -31.92 15.35
N ARG A 400 -0.06 -31.21 15.35
CA ARG A 400 0.48 -30.61 16.58
C ARG A 400 -0.46 -29.58 17.18
N LEU A 401 -1.10 -28.76 16.35
CA LEU A 401 -2.09 -27.77 16.78
C LEU A 401 -3.37 -28.46 17.30
N ALA A 402 -3.86 -29.48 16.60
CA ALA A 402 -5.04 -30.27 16.92
C ALA A 402 -4.91 -30.92 18.32
N ARG A 403 -3.76 -31.53 18.60
CA ARG A 403 -3.47 -32.11 19.94
C ARG A 403 -3.57 -31.08 21.05
N ARG A 404 -3.13 -29.84 20.82
CA ARG A 404 -3.23 -28.77 21.82
C ARG A 404 -4.65 -28.29 22.04
N LEU A 405 -5.52 -28.41 21.02
CA LEU A 405 -6.92 -28.03 21.07
C LEU A 405 -7.84 -29.19 21.52
N GLY A 406 -7.33 -30.42 21.58
CA GLY A 406 -8.16 -31.62 21.82
C GLY A 406 -9.12 -31.93 20.67
N MET A 407 -8.72 -31.62 19.43
CA MET A 407 -9.54 -31.73 18.22
C MET A 407 -8.89 -32.71 17.22
N GLU A 408 -9.69 -33.19 16.27
CA GLU A 408 -9.20 -33.98 15.15
C GLU A 408 -8.50 -33.08 14.11
N THR A 409 -7.54 -33.63 13.37
CA THR A 409 -6.71 -32.86 12.38
C THR A 409 -7.56 -32.17 11.32
N MET A 410 -8.52 -32.88 10.74
CA MET A 410 -9.40 -32.32 9.71
C MET A 410 -10.33 -31.25 10.26
N GLU A 411 -10.85 -31.46 11.47
CA GLU A 411 -11.68 -30.50 12.18
C GLU A 411 -10.88 -29.22 12.51
N THR A 412 -9.65 -29.37 12.95
CA THR A 412 -8.74 -28.23 13.20
C THR A 412 -8.45 -27.44 11.92
N ALA A 413 -8.19 -28.11 10.78
CA ALA A 413 -8.01 -27.45 9.50
C ALA A 413 -9.27 -26.67 9.07
N GLN A 414 -10.46 -27.23 9.26
CA GLN A 414 -11.73 -26.52 9.02
C GLN A 414 -11.92 -25.35 9.98
N GLY A 415 -11.56 -25.52 11.26
CA GLY A 415 -11.59 -24.47 12.26
C GLY A 415 -10.71 -23.26 11.87
N ILE A 416 -9.51 -23.51 11.35
CA ILE A 416 -8.63 -22.46 10.82
C ILE A 416 -9.33 -21.65 9.74
N LEU A 417 -9.98 -22.34 8.76
CA LEU A 417 -10.70 -21.65 7.68
C LEU A 417 -11.94 -20.91 8.19
N SER A 418 -12.62 -21.42 9.21
CA SER A 418 -13.78 -20.74 9.81
C SER A 418 -13.37 -19.46 10.52
N VAL A 419 -12.29 -19.48 11.31
CA VAL A 419 -11.77 -18.30 12.01
C VAL A 419 -11.31 -17.23 11.02
N VAL A 420 -10.54 -17.59 9.99
CA VAL A 420 -10.10 -16.60 8.99
C VAL A 420 -11.25 -16.03 8.19
N THR A 421 -12.28 -16.85 7.87
CA THR A 421 -13.49 -16.37 7.18
C THR A 421 -14.25 -15.36 8.04
N ALA A 422 -14.39 -15.60 9.35
CA ALA A 422 -15.02 -14.65 10.27
C ALA A 422 -14.25 -13.32 10.36
N ASN A 423 -12.90 -13.37 10.37
CA ASN A 423 -12.07 -12.18 10.36
C ASN A 423 -12.26 -11.36 9.07
N MET A 424 -12.32 -12.01 7.90
CA MET A 424 -12.57 -11.37 6.61
C MET A 424 -13.99 -10.82 6.51
N ALA A 425 -15.01 -11.55 6.99
CA ALA A 425 -16.39 -11.09 7.06
C ALA A 425 -16.52 -9.83 7.92
N LYS A 426 -15.80 -9.78 9.06
CA LYS A 426 -15.73 -8.57 9.90
C LYS A 426 -15.16 -7.39 9.13
N ALA A 427 -14.08 -7.57 8.36
CA ALA A 427 -13.50 -6.51 7.52
C ALA A 427 -14.50 -5.97 6.48
N ILE A 428 -15.26 -6.85 5.83
CA ILE A 428 -16.31 -6.44 4.88
C ILE A 428 -17.43 -5.67 5.61
N ARG A 429 -17.85 -6.09 6.81
CA ARG A 429 -18.86 -5.36 7.60
C ARG A 429 -18.39 -3.95 7.99
N VAL A 430 -17.10 -3.71 8.15
CA VAL A 430 -16.55 -2.37 8.42
C VAL A 430 -16.78 -1.41 7.25
N ILE A 431 -16.57 -1.87 6.01
CA ILE A 431 -16.73 -1.03 4.82
C ILE A 431 -18.19 -0.97 4.31
N SER A 432 -19.04 -1.88 4.74
CA SER A 432 -20.44 -2.00 4.32
C SER A 432 -21.41 -1.63 5.45
N VAL A 433 -21.69 -2.55 6.36
CA VAL A 433 -22.72 -2.40 7.40
C VAL A 433 -22.49 -1.19 8.29
N GLN A 434 -21.27 -0.97 8.76
CA GLN A 434 -20.95 0.19 9.60
C GLN A 434 -21.12 1.53 8.87
N ARG A 435 -21.20 1.51 7.54
CA ARG A 435 -21.42 2.67 6.67
C ARG A 435 -22.83 2.74 6.08
N GLY A 436 -23.73 1.89 6.55
CA GLY A 436 -25.13 1.87 6.14
C GLY A 436 -25.39 1.15 4.81
N HIS A 437 -24.48 0.25 4.39
CA HIS A 437 -24.65 -0.56 3.19
C HIS A 437 -24.92 -2.01 3.54
N ASP A 438 -25.93 -2.63 2.93
CA ASP A 438 -26.22 -4.04 3.08
C ASP A 438 -25.35 -4.86 2.10
N PRO A 439 -24.45 -5.74 2.57
CA PRO A 439 -23.60 -6.52 1.67
C PRO A 439 -24.37 -7.44 0.71
N ARG A 440 -25.62 -7.79 1.02
CA ARG A 440 -26.50 -8.62 0.17
C ARG A 440 -26.88 -7.95 -1.15
N ASP A 441 -26.81 -6.63 -1.22
CA ASP A 441 -27.09 -5.85 -2.43
C ASP A 441 -25.91 -5.82 -3.43
N TYR A 442 -24.74 -6.29 -2.98
CA TYR A 442 -23.49 -6.23 -3.75
C TYR A 442 -23.10 -7.59 -4.33
N THR A 443 -22.24 -7.56 -5.35
CA THR A 443 -21.54 -8.74 -5.86
C THR A 443 -20.16 -8.79 -5.22
N LEU A 444 -19.77 -9.94 -4.66
CA LEU A 444 -18.42 -10.14 -4.13
C LEU A 444 -17.46 -10.41 -5.28
N MET A 445 -16.53 -9.52 -5.55
CA MET A 445 -15.47 -9.75 -6.54
C MET A 445 -14.22 -10.23 -5.83
N ALA A 446 -13.87 -11.49 -6.02
CA ALA A 446 -12.75 -12.15 -5.36
C ALA A 446 -11.54 -12.27 -6.28
N PHE A 447 -10.40 -11.75 -5.81
CA PHE A 447 -9.14 -11.80 -6.53
C PHE A 447 -7.95 -11.89 -5.56
N GLY A 448 -6.71 -11.72 -6.06
CA GLY A 448 -5.51 -12.04 -5.32
C GLY A 448 -5.19 -13.53 -5.38
N GLY A 449 -4.02 -13.91 -4.86
CA GLY A 449 -3.52 -15.28 -4.92
C GLY A 449 -4.35 -16.30 -4.14
N ALA A 450 -5.09 -15.87 -3.11
CA ALA A 450 -5.89 -16.73 -2.24
C ALA A 450 -7.39 -16.39 -2.24
N GLY A 451 -7.78 -15.20 -2.70
CA GLY A 451 -9.16 -14.71 -2.62
C GLY A 451 -10.23 -15.66 -3.18
N PRO A 452 -10.09 -16.20 -4.40
CA PRO A 452 -11.06 -17.11 -4.97
C PRO A 452 -11.31 -18.38 -4.13
N LEU A 453 -10.32 -18.88 -3.39
CA LEU A 453 -10.46 -20.07 -2.53
C LEU A 453 -11.45 -19.84 -1.39
N HIS A 454 -11.57 -18.62 -0.90
CA HIS A 454 -12.38 -18.26 0.24
C HIS A 454 -13.74 -17.63 -0.13
N ALA A 455 -13.91 -17.24 -1.39
CA ALA A 455 -15.01 -16.42 -1.86
C ALA A 455 -16.40 -17.04 -1.57
N ALA A 456 -16.59 -18.33 -1.83
CA ALA A 456 -17.87 -18.99 -1.61
C ALA A 456 -18.23 -19.12 -0.11
N ARG A 457 -17.24 -19.37 0.76
CA ARG A 457 -17.43 -19.40 2.21
C ARG A 457 -17.81 -18.03 2.74
N LEU A 458 -17.10 -17.00 2.27
CA LEU A 458 -17.32 -15.62 2.66
C LEU A 458 -18.67 -15.07 2.17
N ALA A 459 -19.06 -15.38 0.93
CA ALA A 459 -20.36 -15.02 0.39
C ALA A 459 -21.51 -15.65 1.20
N ARG A 460 -21.35 -16.92 1.62
CA ARG A 460 -22.33 -17.60 2.49
C ARG A 460 -22.42 -16.93 3.86
N GLU A 461 -21.31 -16.60 4.48
CA GLU A 461 -21.24 -15.94 5.79
C GLU A 461 -21.90 -14.55 5.79
N LEU A 462 -21.85 -13.85 4.65
CA LEU A 462 -22.41 -12.51 4.46
C LEU A 462 -23.76 -12.51 3.72
N GLU A 463 -24.30 -13.69 3.37
CA GLU A 463 -25.52 -13.85 2.58
C GLU A 463 -25.45 -13.16 1.21
N ILE A 464 -24.26 -12.95 0.66
CA ILE A 464 -24.05 -12.39 -0.67
C ILE A 464 -24.42 -13.43 -1.72
N ARG A 465 -25.30 -13.05 -2.64
CA ARG A 465 -25.90 -13.98 -3.62
C ARG A 465 -25.00 -14.25 -4.83
N ARG A 466 -24.06 -13.35 -5.14
CA ARG A 466 -23.26 -13.40 -6.36
C ARG A 466 -21.78 -13.25 -6.04
N VAL A 467 -20.98 -14.12 -6.64
CA VAL A 467 -19.52 -14.05 -6.60
C VAL A 467 -19.00 -13.90 -8.02
N LEU A 468 -18.17 -12.90 -8.27
CA LEU A 468 -17.48 -12.68 -9.52
C LEU A 468 -16.00 -12.95 -9.33
N VAL A 469 -15.45 -13.87 -10.12
CA VAL A 469 -14.01 -14.16 -10.14
C VAL A 469 -13.50 -13.83 -11.52
N PRO A 470 -12.56 -12.87 -11.67
CA PRO A 470 -12.00 -12.54 -12.97
C PRO A 470 -11.18 -13.70 -13.54
N ARG A 471 -10.98 -13.72 -14.86
CA ARG A 471 -10.25 -14.80 -15.56
C ARG A 471 -8.82 -15.01 -14.98
N ASN A 472 -8.14 -13.94 -14.59
CA ASN A 472 -6.80 -13.94 -14.04
C ASN A 472 -6.78 -13.28 -12.65
N PRO A 473 -7.39 -13.91 -11.62
CA PRO A 473 -7.61 -13.26 -10.33
C PRO A 473 -6.29 -12.92 -9.62
N GLY A 474 -5.27 -13.75 -9.75
CA GLY A 474 -3.99 -13.57 -9.05
C GLY A 474 -3.11 -12.44 -9.57
N ILE A 475 -3.54 -11.74 -10.63
CA ILE A 475 -2.79 -10.61 -11.23
C ILE A 475 -3.70 -9.40 -11.52
N LEU A 476 -4.86 -9.32 -10.88
CA LEU A 476 -5.82 -8.25 -11.16
C LEU A 476 -5.22 -6.86 -10.89
N CYS A 477 -4.34 -6.72 -9.91
CA CYS A 477 -3.63 -5.48 -9.65
C CYS A 477 -2.77 -5.05 -10.86
N ALA A 478 -2.04 -5.97 -11.48
CA ALA A 478 -1.29 -5.66 -12.70
C ALA A 478 -2.18 -5.36 -13.90
N ILE A 479 -3.34 -6.02 -14.01
CA ILE A 479 -4.36 -5.73 -15.03
C ILE A 479 -4.97 -4.34 -14.82
N GLY A 480 -5.24 -3.96 -13.56
CA GLY A 480 -5.80 -2.66 -13.20
C GLY A 480 -4.96 -1.50 -13.72
N LEU A 481 -3.64 -1.66 -13.76
CA LEU A 481 -2.70 -0.68 -14.31
C LEU A 481 -2.91 -0.38 -15.80
N LEU A 482 -3.53 -1.30 -16.54
CA LEU A 482 -3.81 -1.14 -17.97
C LEU A 482 -5.09 -0.34 -18.24
N PHE A 483 -5.96 -0.24 -17.24
CA PHE A 483 -7.23 0.52 -17.31
C PHE A 483 -7.13 1.93 -16.75
N ASP A 484 -6.02 2.26 -16.08
CA ASP A 484 -5.87 3.54 -15.44
C ASP A 484 -5.88 4.69 -16.45
N PRO A 485 -6.81 5.64 -16.35
CA PRO A 485 -6.69 6.90 -17.06
C PRO A 485 -5.51 7.66 -16.46
N ILE A 486 -4.69 8.28 -17.28
CA ILE A 486 -3.70 9.26 -16.82
C ILE A 486 -4.49 10.37 -16.14
N CYS A 487 -4.56 10.36 -14.81
CA CYS A 487 -5.14 11.46 -14.07
C CYS A 487 -4.23 12.67 -14.25
N ALA A 488 -4.71 13.67 -14.98
CA ALA A 488 -4.15 15.01 -14.86
C ALA A 488 -4.11 15.40 -13.36
N PRO A 489 -3.10 16.14 -12.89
CA PRO A 489 -3.07 16.58 -11.50
C PRO A 489 -4.43 17.22 -11.18
N ILE A 490 -5.09 16.71 -10.14
CA ILE A 490 -6.36 17.27 -9.69
C ILE A 490 -6.06 18.73 -9.36
N SER A 491 -6.47 19.64 -10.23
CA SER A 491 -6.54 21.04 -9.90
C SER A 491 -7.55 21.14 -8.78
N LEU A 492 -7.05 21.37 -7.54
CA LEU A 492 -7.92 21.67 -6.42
C LEU A 492 -8.83 22.82 -6.86
N PRO A 493 -10.14 22.76 -6.57
CA PRO A 493 -11.00 23.88 -6.85
C PRO A 493 -10.42 25.11 -6.16
N ARG A 494 -10.16 26.14 -6.94
CA ARG A 494 -9.85 27.47 -6.39
C ARG A 494 -11.13 27.94 -5.72
N GLY A 495 -11.25 27.75 -4.41
CA GLY A 495 -12.25 28.37 -3.57
C GLY A 495 -11.80 29.77 -3.18
#